data_531c833c5acfd7f79c4e7be21ae1cd0b
#
_entry.id   531c833c5acfd7f79c4e7be21ae1cd0b
#
_cell.length_a   1.000
_cell.length_b   1.000
_cell.length_c   1.000
_cell.angle_alpha   90.00
_cell.angle_beta   90.00
_cell.angle_gamma   90.00
#
_symmetry.space_group_name_H-M   'P 1'
#
loop_
_entity.id
_entity.type
_entity.pdbx_description
1 polymer ?
#
loop_
_entity_poly.entity_id
_entity_poly.type
_entity_poly.pdbx_seq_one_letter_code
_entity_poly.pdbx_strand_id
1 'polypeptide(L)'
;SDVLIGAGLSSSATYETLIGNIVSGLYNNMSVSAEEIAIIGQFAENVYFGKPCGLMDQMACSVGNMVHVDFADINNPKVEKVTFDLNKYGYSLCITDTKGSHADLTADYAAVPEEMKKVAAFFGKEVLLGLTVDDILENIVKVREQVGDRGVLRALHFIRENERVQKE
;
A
#
# COMPACT_ATOMS: atom_id res chain seq x y z
N SER A 1 15.13 -10.25 14.69
CA SER A 1 14.91 -9.27 13.63
C SER A 1 15.40 -7.90 14.08
N ASP A 2 16.07 -7.20 13.21
CA ASP A 2 16.53 -5.82 13.45
C ASP A 2 15.49 -4.79 12.96
N VAL A 3 14.40 -5.26 12.36
CA VAL A 3 13.27 -4.41 11.97
C VAL A 3 12.46 -4.04 13.21
N LEU A 4 12.34 -2.74 13.47
CA LEU A 4 11.63 -2.20 14.62
C LEU A 4 10.13 -2.47 14.50
N ILE A 5 9.55 -3.08 15.52
CA ILE A 5 8.11 -3.37 15.58
C ILE A 5 7.36 -2.09 15.92
N GLY A 6 6.31 -1.77 15.16
CA GLY A 6 5.46 -0.61 15.40
C GLY A 6 6.05 0.74 14.97
N ALA A 7 7.22 0.75 14.34
CA ALA A 7 7.90 1.96 13.88
C ALA A 7 7.54 2.38 12.43
N GLY A 8 6.48 1.84 11.86
CA GLY A 8 6.07 2.14 10.48
C GLY A 8 6.95 1.52 9.39
N LEU A 9 7.74 0.48 9.75
CA LEU A 9 8.64 -0.21 8.83
C LEU A 9 8.08 -1.53 8.31
N SER A 10 6.77 -1.70 8.34
CA SER A 10 6.08 -2.90 7.83
C SER A 10 6.62 -4.20 8.41
N SER A 11 6.80 -4.26 9.74
CA SER A 11 7.40 -5.42 10.42
C SER A 11 6.58 -6.70 10.24
N SER A 12 5.25 -6.64 10.11
CA SER A 12 4.40 -7.79 9.79
C SER A 12 4.71 -8.35 8.42
N ALA A 13 4.67 -7.50 7.38
CA ALA A 13 4.98 -7.90 6.01
C ALA A 13 6.41 -8.45 5.87
N THR A 14 7.38 -7.86 6.57
CA THR A 14 8.76 -8.36 6.63
C THR A 14 8.81 -9.78 7.20
N TYR A 15 8.08 -10.03 8.28
CA TYR A 15 8.04 -11.36 8.91
C TYR A 15 7.37 -12.41 8.01
N GLU A 16 6.22 -12.06 7.43
CA GLU A 16 5.45 -12.92 6.53
C GLU A 16 6.27 -13.34 5.31
N THR A 17 6.89 -12.38 4.65
CA THR A 17 7.71 -12.63 3.45
C THR A 17 9.00 -13.38 3.79
N LEU A 18 9.62 -13.14 4.96
CA LEU A 18 10.75 -13.93 5.44
C LEU A 18 10.37 -15.40 5.62
N ILE A 19 9.25 -15.68 6.30
CA ILE A 19 8.77 -17.05 6.49
C ILE A 19 8.44 -17.69 5.14
N GLY A 20 7.78 -16.97 4.22
CA GLY A 20 7.49 -17.45 2.87
C GLY A 20 8.78 -17.86 2.12
N ASN A 21 9.83 -17.03 2.18
CA ASN A 21 11.12 -17.35 1.58
C ASN A 21 11.79 -18.59 2.22
N ILE A 22 11.77 -18.69 3.54
CA ILE A 22 12.33 -19.86 4.25
C ILE A 22 11.60 -21.13 3.84
N VAL A 23 10.27 -21.13 3.81
CA VAL A 23 9.46 -22.30 3.43
C VAL A 23 9.69 -22.65 1.96
N SER A 24 9.73 -21.65 1.06
CA SER A 24 10.07 -21.87 -0.35
C SER A 24 11.45 -22.52 -0.52
N GLY A 25 12.44 -22.08 0.24
CA GLY A 25 13.79 -22.64 0.23
C GLY A 25 13.87 -24.08 0.74
N LEU A 26 13.15 -24.38 1.82
CA LEU A 26 13.20 -25.71 2.44
C LEU A 26 12.42 -26.76 1.66
N TYR A 27 11.30 -26.38 1.04
CA TYR A 27 10.35 -27.36 0.47
C TYR A 27 10.11 -27.21 -1.03
N ASN A 28 10.46 -26.09 -1.64
CA ASN A 28 10.17 -25.78 -3.04
C ASN A 28 11.40 -25.34 -3.85
N ASN A 29 12.61 -25.56 -3.36
CA ASN A 29 13.85 -25.16 -4.04
C ASN A 29 13.87 -23.68 -4.50
N MET A 30 13.29 -22.77 -3.72
CA MET A 30 13.14 -21.34 -4.06
C MET A 30 12.36 -21.08 -5.36
N SER A 31 11.42 -21.96 -5.73
CA SER A 31 10.67 -21.83 -6.98
C SER A 31 9.48 -20.87 -6.89
N VAL A 32 9.08 -20.47 -5.69
CA VAL A 32 8.01 -19.48 -5.49
C VAL A 32 8.57 -18.08 -5.72
N SER A 33 7.96 -17.30 -6.60
CA SER A 33 8.42 -15.94 -6.92
C SER A 33 8.24 -14.97 -5.76
N ALA A 34 8.96 -13.86 -5.79
CA ALA A 34 8.84 -12.82 -4.76
C ALA A 34 7.41 -12.22 -4.71
N GLU A 35 6.79 -12.07 -5.87
CA GLU A 35 5.43 -11.57 -6.01
C GLU A 35 4.42 -12.55 -5.42
N GLU A 36 4.57 -13.85 -5.68
CA GLU A 36 3.71 -14.89 -5.09
C GLU A 36 3.87 -14.94 -3.56
N ILE A 37 5.09 -14.83 -3.04
CA ILE A 37 5.34 -14.76 -1.59
C ILE A 37 4.64 -13.53 -0.99
N ALA A 38 4.67 -12.39 -1.66
CA ALA A 38 3.98 -11.19 -1.21
C ALA A 38 2.45 -11.39 -1.15
N ILE A 39 1.87 -12.00 -2.18
CA ILE A 39 0.43 -12.30 -2.25
C ILE A 39 0.03 -13.30 -1.14
N ILE A 40 0.83 -14.32 -0.89
CA ILE A 40 0.61 -15.28 0.19
C ILE A 40 0.65 -14.58 1.56
N GLY A 41 1.62 -13.68 1.79
CA GLY A 41 1.73 -12.89 3.02
C GLY A 41 0.49 -12.02 3.24
N GLN A 42 0.07 -11.25 2.24
CA GLN A 42 -1.15 -10.45 2.31
C GLN A 42 -2.39 -11.31 2.61
N PHE A 43 -2.53 -12.45 1.95
CA PHE A 43 -3.63 -13.37 2.23
C PHE A 43 -3.63 -13.84 3.69
N ALA A 44 -2.45 -14.19 4.21
CA ALA A 44 -2.32 -14.60 5.61
C ALA A 44 -2.74 -13.48 6.57
N GLU A 45 -2.31 -12.23 6.34
CA GLU A 45 -2.66 -11.08 7.18
C GLU A 45 -4.16 -10.77 7.11
N ASN A 46 -4.75 -10.75 5.92
CA ASN A 46 -6.16 -10.43 5.74
C ASN A 46 -7.12 -11.53 6.23
N VAL A 47 -6.80 -12.80 5.96
CA VAL A 47 -7.72 -13.92 6.21
C VAL A 47 -7.51 -14.55 7.60
N TYR A 48 -6.26 -14.83 7.98
CA TYR A 48 -5.99 -15.51 9.24
C TYR A 48 -5.88 -14.55 10.42
N PHE A 49 -5.25 -13.40 10.24
CA PHE A 49 -5.18 -12.37 11.28
C PHE A 49 -6.39 -11.42 11.29
N GLY A 50 -7.16 -11.38 10.19
CA GLY A 50 -8.32 -10.51 10.06
C GLY A 50 -7.98 -9.01 10.03
N LYS A 51 -6.74 -8.67 9.71
CA LYS A 51 -6.29 -7.28 9.59
C LYS A 51 -6.27 -6.87 8.12
N PRO A 52 -7.15 -5.95 7.69
CA PRO A 52 -7.18 -5.51 6.31
C PRO A 52 -5.92 -4.72 5.96
N CYS A 53 -5.18 -5.21 4.97
CA CYS A 53 -4.01 -4.52 4.43
C CYS A 53 -3.98 -4.57 2.89
N GLY A 54 -3.30 -3.60 2.28
CA GLY A 54 -2.95 -3.64 0.86
C GLY A 54 -1.78 -4.60 0.60
N LEU A 55 -1.35 -4.69 -0.65
CA LEU A 55 -0.26 -5.59 -1.08
C LEU A 55 1.11 -4.88 -1.13
N MET A 56 1.15 -3.55 -0.96
CA MET A 56 2.35 -2.75 -1.17
C MET A 56 3.51 -3.17 -0.26
N ASP A 57 3.25 -3.32 1.03
CA ASP A 57 4.27 -3.61 2.03
C ASP A 57 4.90 -4.99 1.80
N GLN A 58 4.06 -6.01 1.58
CA GLN A 58 4.53 -7.37 1.28
C GLN A 58 5.31 -7.41 -0.03
N MET A 59 4.88 -6.65 -1.06
CA MET A 59 5.57 -6.58 -2.34
C MET A 59 6.96 -5.94 -2.18
N ALA A 60 7.02 -4.79 -1.50
CA ALA A 60 8.29 -4.12 -1.22
C ALA A 60 9.26 -4.97 -0.40
N CYS A 61 8.76 -5.64 0.65
CA CYS A 61 9.59 -6.52 1.50
C CYS A 61 10.07 -7.77 0.76
N SER A 62 9.24 -8.37 -0.08
CA SER A 62 9.58 -9.60 -0.80
C SER A 62 10.51 -9.37 -1.98
N VAL A 63 10.25 -8.35 -2.78
CA VAL A 63 11.03 -8.02 -3.98
C VAL A 63 12.37 -7.36 -3.62
N GLY A 64 12.37 -6.52 -2.57
CA GLY A 64 13.55 -5.84 -2.06
C GLY A 64 14.04 -4.69 -2.94
N ASN A 65 14.92 -3.87 -2.37
CA ASN A 65 15.41 -2.62 -2.96
C ASN A 65 14.28 -1.59 -3.16
N MET A 66 14.46 -0.67 -4.10
CA MET A 66 13.42 0.27 -4.48
C MET A 66 12.60 -0.35 -5.60
N VAL A 67 11.28 -0.30 -5.46
CA VAL A 67 10.34 -0.88 -6.43
C VAL A 67 9.26 0.13 -6.79
N HIS A 68 8.90 0.14 -8.07
CA HIS A 68 7.67 0.73 -8.55
C HIS A 68 6.62 -0.37 -8.73
N VAL A 69 5.44 -0.19 -8.16
CA VAL A 69 4.35 -1.17 -8.25
C VAL A 69 3.11 -0.49 -8.80
N ASP A 70 2.64 -0.96 -9.95
CA ASP A 70 1.39 -0.51 -10.55
C ASP A 70 0.26 -1.50 -10.20
N PHE A 71 -0.72 -1.05 -9.45
CA PHE A 71 -1.90 -1.78 -9.01
C PHE A 71 -3.15 -1.49 -9.86
N ALA A 72 -3.01 -0.98 -11.08
CA ALA A 72 -4.15 -0.75 -11.96
C ALA A 72 -4.94 -2.03 -12.23
N ASP A 73 -4.25 -3.17 -12.33
CA ASP A 73 -4.84 -4.51 -12.25
C ASP A 73 -4.44 -5.17 -10.94
N ILE A 74 -5.37 -5.23 -9.98
CA ILE A 74 -5.12 -5.81 -8.65
C ILE A 74 -4.78 -7.31 -8.69
N ASN A 75 -5.25 -8.02 -9.71
CA ASN A 75 -4.99 -9.45 -9.86
C ASN A 75 -3.65 -9.75 -10.54
N ASN A 76 -3.07 -8.75 -11.19
CA ASN A 76 -1.80 -8.88 -11.90
C ASN A 76 -0.98 -7.58 -11.77
N PRO A 77 -0.52 -7.22 -10.56
CA PRO A 77 0.25 -6.02 -10.34
C PRO A 77 1.57 -6.06 -11.12
N LYS A 78 1.92 -4.94 -11.73
CA LYS A 78 3.22 -4.82 -12.43
C LYS A 78 4.25 -4.30 -11.45
N VAL A 79 5.37 -5.03 -11.35
CA VAL A 79 6.45 -4.72 -10.42
C VAL A 79 7.72 -4.45 -11.20
N GLU A 80 8.30 -3.28 -11.01
CA GLU A 80 9.56 -2.88 -11.62
C GLU A 80 10.58 -2.52 -10.55
N LYS A 81 11.78 -3.13 -10.62
CA LYS A 81 12.89 -2.75 -9.76
C LYS A 81 13.54 -1.48 -10.24
N VAL A 82 13.60 -0.47 -9.37
CA VAL A 82 14.25 0.80 -9.64
C VAL A 82 15.67 0.75 -9.10
N THR A 83 16.65 0.92 -9.98
CA THR A 83 18.06 1.01 -9.57
C THR A 83 18.37 2.43 -9.15
N PHE A 84 18.28 2.69 -7.85
CA PHE A 84 18.57 3.98 -7.27
C PHE A 84 19.37 3.82 -5.99
N ASP A 85 20.46 4.61 -5.86
CA ASP A 85 21.33 4.59 -4.68
C ASP A 85 21.51 6.02 -4.17
N LEU A 86 20.83 6.33 -3.07
CA LEU A 86 20.87 7.65 -2.43
C LEU A 86 22.31 8.09 -2.08
N ASN A 87 23.18 7.14 -1.69
CA ASN A 87 24.55 7.46 -1.30
C ASN A 87 25.37 8.03 -2.47
N LYS A 88 25.09 7.62 -3.71
CA LYS A 88 25.76 8.18 -4.89
C LYS A 88 25.46 9.66 -5.10
N TYR A 89 24.37 10.15 -4.54
CA TYR A 89 23.94 11.55 -4.61
C TYR A 89 24.21 12.32 -3.31
N GLY A 90 24.89 11.69 -2.34
CA GLY A 90 25.22 12.31 -1.05
C GLY A 90 24.02 12.42 -0.08
N TYR A 91 22.97 11.64 -0.29
CA TYR A 91 21.80 11.58 0.59
C TYR A 91 21.80 10.31 1.43
N SER A 92 21.16 10.40 2.60
CA SER A 92 20.90 9.26 3.46
C SER A 92 19.43 9.23 3.86
N LEU A 93 18.84 8.04 3.88
CA LEU A 93 17.50 7.85 4.41
C LEU A 93 17.55 7.82 5.93
N CYS A 94 16.84 8.73 6.59
CA CYS A 94 16.76 8.79 8.05
C CYS A 94 15.34 8.41 8.49
N ILE A 95 15.24 7.49 9.45
CA ILE A 95 13.98 7.05 10.04
C ILE A 95 13.96 7.52 11.49
N THR A 96 12.95 8.30 11.85
CA THR A 96 12.73 8.76 13.22
C THR A 96 11.60 7.97 13.86
N ASP A 97 11.92 7.14 14.84
CA ASP A 97 10.92 6.43 15.64
C ASP A 97 10.25 7.40 16.63
N THR A 98 8.99 7.71 16.38
CA THR A 98 8.18 8.61 17.22
C THR A 98 7.61 7.93 18.46
N LYS A 99 7.88 6.63 18.67
CA LYS A 99 7.34 5.81 19.76
C LYS A 99 5.81 5.71 19.75
N GLY A 100 5.16 6.05 18.63
CA GLY A 100 3.72 5.86 18.44
C GLY A 100 3.38 4.38 18.19
N SER A 101 2.16 3.98 18.57
CA SER A 101 1.62 2.65 18.26
C SER A 101 0.47 2.78 17.27
N HIS A 102 0.41 1.86 16.30
CA HIS A 102 -0.70 1.76 15.36
C HIS A 102 -1.74 0.70 15.78
N ALA A 103 -1.53 0.01 16.90
CA ALA A 103 -2.35 -1.13 17.32
C ALA A 103 -3.83 -0.80 17.48
N ASP A 104 -4.13 0.42 17.94
CA ASP A 104 -5.51 0.87 18.24
C ASP A 104 -6.18 1.58 17.04
N LEU A 105 -5.52 1.71 15.89
CA LEU A 105 -5.99 2.48 14.73
C LEU A 105 -6.57 1.60 13.60
N THR A 106 -6.84 0.34 13.84
CA THR A 106 -7.35 -0.59 12.80
C THR A 106 -8.63 -0.09 12.15
N ALA A 107 -9.56 0.49 12.92
CA ALA A 107 -10.80 1.06 12.40
C ALA A 107 -10.54 2.26 11.48
N ASP A 108 -9.60 3.13 11.83
CA ASP A 108 -9.23 4.29 11.02
C ASP A 108 -8.54 3.88 9.72
N TYR A 109 -7.68 2.87 9.76
CA TYR A 109 -7.08 2.28 8.57
C TYR A 109 -8.12 1.67 7.63
N ALA A 110 -9.08 0.91 8.15
CA ALA A 110 -10.17 0.32 7.37
C ALA A 110 -11.08 1.41 6.74
N ALA A 111 -11.31 2.52 7.45
CA ALA A 111 -12.11 3.63 6.97
C ALA A 111 -11.51 4.35 5.74
N VAL A 112 -10.18 4.30 5.54
CA VAL A 112 -9.53 4.97 4.40
C VAL A 112 -10.04 4.42 3.06
N PRO A 113 -9.89 3.12 2.75
CA PRO A 113 -10.37 2.57 1.49
C PRO A 113 -11.91 2.60 1.38
N GLU A 114 -12.64 2.43 2.49
CA GLU A 114 -14.10 2.48 2.47
C GLU A 114 -14.63 3.84 2.04
N GLU A 115 -14.08 4.92 2.57
CA GLU A 115 -14.49 6.28 2.21
C GLU A 115 -14.09 6.63 0.78
N MET A 116 -12.91 6.21 0.32
CA MET A 116 -12.51 6.37 -1.08
C MET A 116 -13.43 5.61 -2.04
N LYS A 117 -13.84 4.40 -1.70
CA LYS A 117 -14.83 3.62 -2.48
C LYS A 117 -16.20 4.30 -2.53
N LYS A 118 -16.65 4.95 -1.45
CA LYS A 118 -17.88 5.73 -1.46
C LYS A 118 -17.81 6.90 -2.44
N VAL A 119 -16.67 7.58 -2.51
CA VAL A 119 -16.45 8.63 -3.52
C VAL A 119 -16.44 8.04 -4.93
N ALA A 120 -15.74 6.94 -5.16
CA ALA A 120 -15.74 6.26 -6.45
C ALA A 120 -17.15 5.84 -6.89
N ALA A 121 -17.96 5.30 -5.96
CA ALA A 121 -19.34 4.89 -6.21
C ALA A 121 -20.24 6.06 -6.60
N PHE A 122 -20.02 7.27 -6.09
CA PHE A 122 -20.73 8.47 -6.53
C PHE A 122 -20.55 8.70 -8.05
N PHE A 123 -19.40 8.38 -8.60
CA PHE A 123 -19.09 8.46 -10.03
C PHE A 123 -19.37 7.16 -10.80
N GLY A 124 -20.06 6.20 -10.19
CA GLY A 124 -20.38 4.91 -10.82
C GLY A 124 -19.19 3.97 -11.01
N LYS A 125 -18.13 4.15 -10.21
CA LYS A 125 -16.90 3.36 -10.25
C LYS A 125 -16.70 2.54 -8.97
N GLU A 126 -15.96 1.45 -9.06
CA GLU A 126 -15.57 0.64 -7.88
C GLU A 126 -14.40 1.25 -7.12
N VAL A 127 -13.49 1.89 -7.85
CA VAL A 127 -12.28 2.53 -7.34
C VAL A 127 -12.05 3.90 -7.99
N LEU A 128 -11.17 4.72 -7.42
CA LEU A 128 -10.89 6.07 -7.91
C LEU A 128 -10.09 6.11 -9.22
N LEU A 129 -9.67 4.97 -9.76
CA LEU A 129 -8.87 4.90 -10.97
C LEU A 129 -9.56 5.65 -12.14
N GLY A 130 -8.80 6.56 -12.77
CA GLY A 130 -9.26 7.37 -13.89
C GLY A 130 -10.20 8.51 -13.51
N LEU A 131 -10.35 8.83 -12.20
CA LEU A 131 -10.91 10.10 -11.75
C LEU A 131 -9.80 11.15 -11.60
N THR A 132 -10.15 12.38 -11.92
CA THR A 132 -9.27 13.54 -11.81
C THR A 132 -9.66 14.41 -10.61
N VAL A 133 -8.78 15.32 -10.22
CA VAL A 133 -9.09 16.36 -9.21
C VAL A 133 -10.28 17.21 -9.66
N ASP A 134 -10.36 17.55 -10.95
CA ASP A 134 -11.41 18.38 -11.49
C ASP A 134 -12.78 17.69 -11.45
N ASP A 135 -12.84 16.36 -11.71
CA ASP A 135 -14.08 15.59 -11.54
C ASP A 135 -14.66 15.74 -10.13
N ILE A 136 -13.78 15.67 -9.12
CA ILE A 136 -14.21 15.82 -7.71
C ILE A 136 -14.64 17.27 -7.42
N LEU A 137 -13.86 18.26 -7.87
CA LEU A 137 -14.12 19.66 -7.56
C LEU A 137 -15.38 20.20 -8.25
N GLU A 138 -15.66 19.81 -9.48
CA GLU A 138 -16.89 20.18 -10.19
C GLU A 138 -18.15 19.64 -9.52
N ASN A 139 -18.04 18.52 -8.82
CA ASN A 139 -19.14 17.87 -8.11
C ASN A 139 -19.08 18.02 -6.59
N ILE A 140 -18.18 18.87 -6.07
CA ILE A 140 -17.79 18.90 -4.65
C ILE A 140 -18.96 19.02 -3.68
N VAL A 141 -19.97 19.83 -3.98
CA VAL A 141 -21.12 20.02 -3.11
C VAL A 141 -21.89 18.72 -2.94
N LYS A 142 -22.23 18.05 -4.05
CA LYS A 142 -22.99 16.80 -4.05
C LYS A 142 -22.19 15.64 -3.42
N VAL A 143 -20.90 15.55 -3.73
CA VAL A 143 -20.03 14.51 -3.15
C VAL A 143 -19.91 14.70 -1.64
N ARG A 144 -19.71 15.93 -1.16
CA ARG A 144 -19.66 16.24 0.28
C ARG A 144 -20.95 15.89 1.02
N GLU A 145 -22.11 16.20 0.41
CA GLU A 145 -23.42 15.85 0.99
C GLU A 145 -23.59 14.34 1.14
N GLN A 146 -23.08 13.54 0.21
CA GLN A 146 -23.25 12.08 0.21
C GLN A 146 -22.18 11.34 1.05
N VAL A 147 -20.91 11.76 0.99
CA VAL A 147 -19.80 11.00 1.58
C VAL A 147 -19.07 11.73 2.70
N GLY A 148 -19.35 13.02 2.89
CA GLY A 148 -18.70 13.88 3.88
C GLY A 148 -17.33 14.40 3.45
N ASP A 149 -16.82 15.39 4.20
CA ASP A 149 -15.57 16.09 3.90
C ASP A 149 -14.36 15.17 3.91
N ARG A 150 -14.29 14.23 4.86
CA ARG A 150 -13.16 13.32 5.03
C ARG A 150 -13.00 12.41 3.81
N GLY A 151 -14.10 11.88 3.27
CA GLY A 151 -14.06 11.07 2.04
C GLY A 151 -13.54 11.86 0.85
N VAL A 152 -14.00 13.10 0.67
CA VAL A 152 -13.53 13.99 -0.39
C VAL A 152 -12.03 14.29 -0.26
N LEU A 153 -11.57 14.63 0.95
CA LEU A 153 -10.15 14.93 1.19
C LEU A 153 -9.25 13.71 0.92
N ARG A 154 -9.69 12.51 1.31
CA ARG A 154 -8.97 11.26 1.02
C ARG A 154 -8.89 10.96 -0.47
N ALA A 155 -10.00 11.17 -1.20
CA ALA A 155 -10.01 10.98 -2.66
C ALA A 155 -9.08 11.97 -3.37
N LEU A 156 -9.14 13.24 -3.03
CA LEU A 156 -8.24 14.26 -3.58
C LEU A 156 -6.77 13.99 -3.25
N HIS A 157 -6.50 13.54 -2.03
CA HIS A 157 -5.15 13.15 -1.63
C HIS A 157 -4.65 11.98 -2.48
N PHE A 158 -5.42 10.91 -2.60
CA PHE A 158 -5.07 9.73 -3.39
C PHE A 158 -4.77 10.09 -4.85
N ILE A 159 -5.65 10.87 -5.50
CA ILE A 159 -5.47 11.27 -6.91
C ILE A 159 -4.17 12.06 -7.08
N ARG A 160 -3.91 13.03 -6.20
CA ARG A 160 -2.69 13.85 -6.24
C ARG A 160 -1.42 13.05 -5.96
N GLU A 161 -1.46 12.09 -5.02
CA GLU A 161 -0.31 11.22 -4.74
C GLU A 161 -0.01 10.32 -5.94
N ASN A 162 -1.03 9.74 -6.56
CA ASN A 162 -0.86 8.93 -7.77
C ASN A 162 -0.27 9.74 -8.93
N GLU A 163 -0.69 11.01 -9.11
CA GLU A 163 -0.08 11.92 -10.09
C GLU A 163 1.38 12.26 -9.75
N ARG A 164 1.72 12.34 -8.46
CA ARG A 164 3.08 12.64 -8.00
C ARG A 164 4.04 11.51 -8.33
N VAL A 165 3.64 10.26 -8.11
CA VAL A 165 4.44 9.07 -8.46
C VAL A 165 4.83 9.05 -9.93
N GLN A 166 3.95 9.55 -10.83
CA GLN A 166 4.26 9.62 -12.27
C GLN A 166 5.29 10.71 -12.63
N LYS A 167 5.58 11.62 -11.71
CA LYS A 167 6.54 12.73 -11.92
C LYS A 167 7.91 12.44 -11.33
N GLU A 168 7.99 11.52 -10.38
CA GLU A 168 9.22 11.08 -9.71
C GLU A 168 9.92 9.95 -10.51
#